data_28296b4263ca9d0dae1ca7e1ea1c7f36
#
_entry.id   28296b4263ca9d0dae1ca7e1ea1c7f36
#
_cell.length_a   1.000
_cell.length_b   1.000
_cell.length_c   1.000
_cell.angle_alpha   90.00
_cell.angle_beta   90.00
_cell.angle_gamma   90.00
#
_symmetry.space_group_name_H-M   'P 1'
#
loop_
_entity.id
_entity.type
_entity.pdbx_description
1 polymer ?
#
loop_
_entity_poly.entity_id
_entity_poly.type
_entity_poly.pdbx_seq_one_letter_code
_entity_poly.pdbx_strand_id
1 'polypeptide(L)'
;MQNHLYLYPNLVRARKSKCSQAALAEHLGISQQEVSRYERGEIKAPVNYLADVAEFCGVSVDYILGRETEPVQMLKTDESELLHLYQTLSAENRIRLKERAAALLELQNSI
;
A
#
# COMPACT_ATOMS: atom_id res chain seq x y z
N MET A 1 -15.44 1.36 -31.56
CA MET A 1 -14.92 2.31 -30.56
C MET A 1 -14.56 1.59 -29.29
N GLN A 2 -13.33 1.76 -28.89
CA GLN A 2 -12.90 1.17 -27.64
C GLN A 2 -13.45 1.93 -26.46
N ASN A 3 -13.95 1.19 -25.50
CA ASN A 3 -14.57 1.77 -24.34
C ASN A 3 -13.77 1.41 -23.10
N HIS A 4 -13.03 2.37 -22.56
CA HIS A 4 -12.16 2.17 -21.40
C HIS A 4 -12.84 2.64 -20.11
N LEU A 5 -14.12 2.29 -19.94
CA LEU A 5 -14.90 2.71 -18.78
C LEU A 5 -14.37 2.17 -17.45
N TYR A 6 -13.66 1.06 -17.50
CA TYR A 6 -13.23 0.36 -16.30
C TYR A 6 -11.73 0.51 -16.00
N LEU A 7 -11.13 1.58 -16.50
CA LEU A 7 -9.74 1.90 -16.18
C LEU A 7 -9.64 2.61 -14.84
N TYR A 8 -8.68 2.19 -14.06
CA TYR A 8 -8.37 2.82 -12.78
C TYR A 8 -6.97 3.45 -12.87
N PRO A 9 -6.83 4.74 -12.49
CA PRO A 9 -5.60 5.48 -12.77
C PRO A 9 -4.31 4.84 -12.30
N ASN A 10 -4.32 4.17 -11.15
CA ASN A 10 -3.09 3.66 -10.55
C ASN A 10 -3.07 2.15 -10.36
N LEU A 11 -4.01 1.41 -10.97
CA LEU A 11 -4.05 -0.05 -10.83
C LEU A 11 -2.79 -0.71 -11.40
N VAL A 12 -2.45 -0.38 -12.63
CA VAL A 12 -1.25 -0.94 -13.29
C VAL A 12 0.02 -0.48 -12.59
N ARG A 13 0.07 0.79 -12.21
CA ARG A 13 1.22 1.37 -11.53
C ARG A 13 1.50 0.68 -10.19
N ALA A 14 0.46 0.43 -9.41
CA ALA A 14 0.58 -0.27 -8.13
C ALA A 14 1.14 -1.68 -8.34
N ARG A 15 0.57 -2.43 -9.29
CA ARG A 15 1.05 -3.77 -9.57
C ARG A 15 2.49 -3.77 -10.07
N LYS A 16 2.84 -2.89 -11.01
CA LYS A 16 4.20 -2.83 -11.58
C LYS A 16 5.26 -2.51 -10.53
N SER A 17 4.90 -1.77 -9.49
CA SER A 17 5.84 -1.47 -8.42
C SER A 17 6.18 -2.69 -7.56
N LYS A 18 5.41 -3.76 -7.67
CA LYS A 18 5.54 -4.95 -6.84
C LYS A 18 5.92 -6.20 -7.64
N CYS A 19 5.25 -6.46 -8.76
CA CYS A 19 5.41 -7.73 -9.47
C CYS A 19 4.87 -7.69 -10.90
N SER A 20 5.07 -8.80 -11.62
CA SER A 20 4.50 -9.01 -12.96
C SER A 20 3.02 -9.39 -12.88
N GLN A 21 2.33 -9.33 -14.01
CA GLN A 21 0.95 -9.82 -14.10
C GLN A 21 0.85 -11.30 -13.74
N ALA A 22 1.81 -12.10 -14.20
CA ALA A 22 1.82 -13.53 -13.91
C ALA A 22 1.96 -13.80 -12.40
N ALA A 23 2.84 -13.07 -11.73
CA ALA A 23 3.05 -13.23 -10.30
C ALA A 23 1.81 -12.82 -9.49
N LEU A 24 1.15 -11.74 -9.89
CA LEU A 24 -0.09 -11.31 -9.23
C LEU A 24 -1.19 -12.36 -9.43
N ALA A 25 -1.33 -12.86 -10.65
CA ALA A 25 -2.33 -13.89 -10.97
C ALA A 25 -2.13 -15.13 -10.12
N GLU A 26 -0.88 -15.58 -9.98
CA GLU A 26 -0.56 -16.73 -9.13
C GLU A 26 -0.93 -16.47 -7.67
N HIS A 27 -0.59 -15.29 -7.18
CA HIS A 27 -0.90 -14.93 -5.78
C HIS A 27 -2.40 -14.93 -5.51
N LEU A 28 -3.19 -14.41 -6.45
CA LEU A 28 -4.64 -14.29 -6.29
C LEU A 28 -5.41 -15.54 -6.72
N GLY A 29 -4.75 -16.52 -7.32
CA GLY A 29 -5.41 -17.73 -7.76
C GLY A 29 -6.31 -17.54 -8.99
N ILE A 30 -5.97 -16.59 -9.86
CA ILE A 30 -6.69 -16.32 -11.10
C ILE A 30 -5.75 -16.41 -12.29
N SER A 31 -6.27 -16.31 -13.50
CA SER A 31 -5.44 -16.37 -14.70
C SER A 31 -4.76 -15.02 -14.98
N GLN A 32 -3.61 -15.06 -15.63
CA GLN A 32 -2.94 -13.84 -16.09
C GLN A 32 -3.85 -13.07 -17.06
N GLN A 33 -4.64 -13.78 -17.86
CA GLN A 33 -5.59 -13.13 -18.76
C GLN A 33 -6.60 -12.26 -18.03
N GLU A 34 -7.09 -12.74 -16.89
CA GLU A 34 -8.02 -11.96 -16.08
C GLU A 34 -7.34 -10.69 -15.57
N VAL A 35 -6.12 -10.80 -15.05
CA VAL A 35 -5.36 -9.63 -14.60
C VAL A 35 -5.22 -8.63 -15.74
N SER A 36 -4.82 -9.13 -16.92
CA SER A 36 -4.63 -8.28 -18.09
C SER A 36 -5.91 -7.56 -18.51
N ARG A 37 -7.04 -8.27 -18.49
CA ARG A 37 -8.33 -7.68 -18.87
C ARG A 37 -8.77 -6.59 -17.88
N TYR A 38 -8.56 -6.82 -16.59
CA TYR A 38 -8.84 -5.79 -15.59
C TYR A 38 -7.97 -4.55 -15.82
N GLU A 39 -6.68 -4.75 -16.10
CA GLU A 39 -5.75 -3.63 -16.29
C GLU A 39 -6.02 -2.85 -17.58
N ARG A 40 -6.50 -3.52 -18.61
CA ARG A 40 -6.86 -2.84 -19.86
C ARG A 40 -8.25 -2.21 -19.84
N GLY A 41 -9.00 -2.42 -18.78
CA GLY A 41 -10.35 -1.89 -18.67
C GLY A 41 -11.38 -2.58 -19.54
N GLU A 42 -11.06 -3.78 -20.01
CA GLU A 42 -12.00 -4.56 -20.85
C GLU A 42 -13.19 -5.08 -20.05
N ILE A 43 -12.95 -5.43 -18.80
CA ILE A 43 -13.99 -5.90 -17.89
C ILE A 43 -13.86 -5.13 -16.57
N LYS A 44 -15.00 -5.01 -15.89
CA LYS A 44 -15.05 -4.29 -14.62
C LYS A 44 -14.41 -5.14 -13.52
N ALA A 45 -13.39 -4.59 -12.87
CA ALA A 45 -12.75 -5.27 -11.76
C ALA A 45 -13.66 -5.23 -10.53
N PRO A 46 -13.92 -6.39 -9.89
CA PRO A 46 -14.70 -6.40 -8.66
C PRO A 46 -14.00 -5.68 -7.54
N VAL A 47 -14.77 -5.18 -6.57
CA VAL A 47 -14.20 -4.47 -5.41
C VAL A 47 -13.20 -5.35 -4.67
N ASN A 48 -13.51 -6.62 -4.50
CA ASN A 48 -12.60 -7.55 -3.82
C ASN A 48 -11.28 -7.73 -4.57
N TYR A 49 -11.29 -7.70 -5.92
CA TYR A 49 -10.04 -7.72 -6.68
C TYR A 49 -9.19 -6.50 -6.39
N LEU A 50 -9.80 -5.31 -6.40
CA LEU A 50 -9.08 -4.07 -6.10
C LEU A 50 -8.53 -4.07 -4.68
N ALA A 51 -9.29 -4.58 -3.72
CA ALA A 51 -8.85 -4.69 -2.34
C ALA A 51 -7.68 -5.66 -2.19
N ASP A 52 -7.74 -6.80 -2.89
CA ASP A 52 -6.66 -7.80 -2.85
C ASP A 52 -5.38 -7.25 -3.48
N VAL A 53 -5.49 -6.55 -4.60
CA VAL A 53 -4.32 -5.91 -5.24
C VAL A 53 -3.73 -4.84 -4.31
N ALA A 54 -4.57 -4.02 -3.70
CA ALA A 54 -4.12 -2.98 -2.79
C ALA A 54 -3.35 -3.58 -1.62
N GLU A 55 -3.88 -4.62 -1.00
CA GLU A 55 -3.24 -5.31 0.12
C GLU A 55 -1.91 -5.92 -0.30
N PHE A 56 -1.88 -6.64 -1.40
CA PHE A 56 -0.66 -7.30 -1.88
C PHE A 56 0.42 -6.28 -2.26
N CYS A 57 0.03 -5.18 -2.87
CA CYS A 57 0.97 -4.14 -3.33
C CYS A 57 1.33 -3.11 -2.25
N GLY A 58 0.68 -3.17 -1.08
CA GLY A 58 0.95 -2.25 0.02
C GLY A 58 0.48 -0.83 -0.25
N VAL A 59 -0.60 -0.66 -0.99
CA VAL A 59 -1.19 0.64 -1.29
C VAL A 59 -2.66 0.65 -0.86
N SER A 60 -3.27 1.83 -0.80
CA SER A 60 -4.70 1.95 -0.51
C SER A 60 -5.53 1.76 -1.78
N VAL A 61 -6.79 1.36 -1.61
CA VAL A 61 -7.75 1.34 -2.72
C VAL A 61 -7.94 2.77 -3.26
N ASP A 62 -7.94 3.77 -2.40
CA ASP A 62 -8.06 5.17 -2.82
C ASP A 62 -6.93 5.57 -3.76
N TYR A 63 -5.71 5.10 -3.53
CA TYR A 63 -4.61 5.34 -4.46
C TYR A 63 -4.89 4.70 -5.82
N ILE A 64 -5.35 3.43 -5.83
CA ILE A 64 -5.68 2.73 -7.08
C ILE A 64 -6.74 3.49 -7.85
N LEU A 65 -7.74 4.01 -7.17
CA LEU A 65 -8.86 4.75 -7.78
C LEU A 65 -8.48 6.19 -8.20
N GLY A 66 -7.27 6.63 -7.89
CA GLY A 66 -6.82 7.97 -8.22
C GLY A 66 -7.27 9.05 -7.27
N ARG A 67 -7.72 8.68 -6.08
CA ARG A 67 -8.14 9.64 -5.05
C ARG A 67 -6.97 10.16 -4.22
N GLU A 68 -5.85 9.43 -4.24
CA GLU A 68 -4.61 9.83 -3.59
C GLU A 68 -3.51 9.85 -4.64
N THR A 69 -2.62 10.83 -4.57
CA THR A 69 -1.53 11.00 -5.53
C THR A 69 -0.31 10.13 -5.20
N GLU A 70 -0.16 9.74 -3.93
CA GLU A 70 0.96 8.95 -3.46
C GLU A 70 0.47 7.68 -2.77
N PRO A 71 1.19 6.56 -2.89
CA PRO A 71 0.84 5.36 -2.15
C PRO A 71 0.94 5.62 -0.65
N VAL A 72 -0.10 5.23 0.09
CA VAL A 72 -0.06 5.30 1.55
C VAL A 72 0.61 4.04 2.07
N GLN A 73 1.72 4.21 2.78
CA GLN A 73 2.44 3.09 3.35
C GLN A 73 1.68 2.53 4.54
N MET A 74 1.40 1.22 4.52
CA MET A 74 0.75 0.57 5.65
C MET A 74 1.77 0.34 6.76
N LEU A 75 1.37 0.68 7.98
CA LEU A 75 2.23 0.50 9.14
C LEU A 75 2.28 -0.97 9.56
N LYS A 76 3.44 -1.42 9.98
CA LYS A 76 3.61 -2.73 10.60
C LYS A 76 3.02 -2.70 12.01
N THR A 77 2.77 -3.87 12.59
CA THR A 77 2.14 -3.98 13.92
C THR A 77 2.90 -3.19 14.99
N ASP A 78 4.23 -3.32 15.03
CA ASP A 78 5.06 -2.63 16.01
C ASP A 78 5.06 -1.11 15.77
N GLU A 79 5.01 -0.68 14.53
CA GLU A 79 4.90 0.74 14.19
C GLU A 79 3.54 1.30 14.62
N SER A 80 2.48 0.55 14.42
CA SER A 80 1.13 0.93 14.85
C SER A 80 1.04 1.04 16.38
N GLU A 81 1.65 0.11 17.09
CA GLU A 81 1.72 0.15 18.55
C GLU A 81 2.46 1.38 19.04
N LEU A 82 3.60 1.70 18.43
CA LEU A 82 4.38 2.87 18.81
C LEU A 82 3.60 4.16 18.53
N LEU A 83 2.94 4.24 17.39
CA LEU A 83 2.11 5.40 17.05
C LEU A 83 0.99 5.59 18.07
N HIS A 84 0.32 4.50 18.46
CA HIS A 84 -0.73 4.56 19.48
C HIS A 84 -0.19 5.07 20.81
N LEU A 85 0.95 4.56 21.26
CA LEU A 85 1.60 5.02 22.47
C LEU A 85 1.93 6.51 22.38
N TYR A 86 2.50 6.94 21.27
CA TYR A 86 2.85 8.34 21.05
C TYR A 86 1.62 9.24 21.13
N GLN A 87 0.53 8.84 20.50
CA GLN A 87 -0.71 9.63 20.51
C GLN A 87 -1.34 9.74 21.89
N THR A 88 -1.09 8.76 22.75
CA THR A 88 -1.64 8.72 24.11
C THR A 88 -0.79 9.52 25.09
N LEU A 89 0.47 9.77 24.80
CA LEU A 89 1.38 10.49 25.67
C LEU A 89 1.06 11.98 25.71
N SER A 90 1.41 12.61 26.87
CA SER A 90 1.39 14.06 27.00
C SER A 90 2.44 14.70 26.10
N ALA A 91 2.31 16.01 25.83
CA ALA A 91 3.30 16.73 25.01
C ALA A 91 4.72 16.61 25.57
N GLU A 92 4.85 16.71 26.90
CA GLU A 92 6.15 16.57 27.55
C GLU A 92 6.75 15.19 27.35
N ASN A 93 5.95 14.16 27.51
CA ASN A 93 6.44 12.78 27.35
C ASN A 93 6.70 12.42 25.89
N ARG A 94 6.03 13.05 24.94
CA ARG A 94 6.35 12.90 23.51
C ARG A 94 7.77 13.40 23.21
N ILE A 95 8.14 14.52 23.82
CA ILE A 95 9.50 15.06 23.67
C ILE A 95 10.52 14.09 24.25
N ARG A 96 10.26 13.55 25.43
CA ARG A 96 11.14 12.57 26.09
C ARG A 96 11.30 11.30 25.25
N LEU A 97 10.20 10.82 24.67
CA LEU A 97 10.26 9.65 23.80
C LEU A 97 11.15 9.89 22.58
N LYS A 98 11.01 11.05 21.94
CA LYS A 98 11.83 11.41 20.78
C LYS A 98 13.31 11.49 21.15
N GLU A 99 13.63 12.05 22.32
CA GLU A 99 15.00 12.13 22.80
C GLU A 99 15.63 10.76 23.01
N ARG A 100 14.86 9.85 23.62
CA ARG A 100 15.32 8.47 23.84
C ARG A 100 15.51 7.73 22.53
N ALA A 101 14.58 7.89 21.58
CA ALA A 101 14.69 7.26 20.27
C ALA A 101 15.93 7.77 19.52
N ALA A 102 16.18 9.08 19.56
CA ALA A 102 17.35 9.67 18.94
C ALA A 102 18.64 9.14 19.57
N ALA A 103 18.68 9.02 20.91
CA ALA A 103 19.84 8.49 21.61
C ALA A 103 20.11 7.02 21.24
N LEU A 104 19.06 6.21 21.12
CA LEU A 104 19.19 4.82 20.71
C LEU A 104 19.73 4.71 19.28
N LEU A 105 19.27 5.58 18.39
CA LEU A 105 19.72 5.61 17.01
C LEU A 105 21.21 5.97 16.92
N GLU A 106 21.66 6.97 17.69
CA GLU A 106 23.06 7.34 17.77
C GLU A 106 23.92 6.18 18.27
N LEU A 107 23.46 5.50 19.32
CA LEU A 107 24.16 4.35 19.87
C LEU A 107 24.28 3.23 18.83
N GLN A 108 23.21 2.96 18.10
CA GLN A 108 23.20 1.95 17.05
C GLN A 108 24.20 2.29 15.93
N ASN A 109 24.30 3.56 15.55
CA ASN A 109 25.13 3.99 14.44
C ASN A 109 26.60 4.23 14.81
N SER A 110 26.92 4.20 16.09
CA SER A 110 28.28 4.45 16.58
C SER A 110 29.16 3.20 16.62
N ILE A 111 28.65 2.06 16.23
CA ILE A 111 29.36 0.78 16.24
C ILE A 111 30.01 0.50 14.90
#